data_3f961ea7f8e84190f563d1bb08226023
#
_entry.id   3f961ea7f8e84190f563d1bb08226023
#
_cell.length_a   1.000
_cell.length_b   1.000
_cell.length_c   1.000
_cell.angle_alpha   90.00
_cell.angle_beta   90.00
_cell.angle_gamma   90.00
#
_symmetry.space_group_name_H-M   'P 1'
#
loop_
_entity.id
_entity.type
_entity.pdbx_description
1 polymer ?
#
loop_
_entity_poly.entity_id
_entity_poly.type
_entity_poly.pdbx_seq_one_letter_code
_entity_poly.pdbx_strand_id
1 'polypeptide(L)'
;RGSQLGIEEIVLGMSHRGRLNVLANVMAKPFQAIFSEFQGGTLHPDDVLGSGDVKYHLGTSADRVFDNRTVHLSLTANPSHLEVVNTVCLGKVRGKQQQRNDAEGNKGWRCCCTATPPFPARA
;
A
#
# COMPACT_ATOMS: atom_id res chain seq x y z
N ARG A 1 -2.93 5.83 -16.78
CA ARG A 1 -3.95 5.19 -17.63
C ARG A 1 -5.17 4.71 -16.83
N GLY A 2 -4.98 4.20 -15.59
CA GLY A 2 -6.10 3.78 -14.75
C GLY A 2 -7.11 4.88 -14.47
N SER A 3 -6.64 6.09 -14.18
CA SER A 3 -7.49 7.27 -13.96
C SER A 3 -8.36 7.61 -15.20
N GLN A 4 -7.80 7.44 -16.40
CA GLN A 4 -8.52 7.66 -17.66
C GLN A 4 -9.62 6.60 -17.89
N LEU A 5 -9.46 5.40 -17.33
CA LEU A 5 -10.43 4.30 -17.38
C LEU A 5 -11.49 4.37 -16.26
N GLY A 6 -11.50 5.43 -15.45
CA GLY A 6 -12.49 5.62 -14.40
C GLY A 6 -12.16 4.96 -13.06
N ILE A 7 -10.93 4.52 -12.87
CA ILE A 7 -10.49 3.95 -11.58
C ILE A 7 -10.41 5.08 -10.55
N GLU A 8 -11.12 4.92 -9.45
CA GLU A 8 -11.20 5.87 -8.34
C GLU A 8 -10.30 5.48 -7.18
N GLU A 9 -10.00 4.18 -7.02
CA GLU A 9 -9.21 3.68 -5.90
C GLU A 9 -8.33 2.50 -6.30
N ILE A 10 -7.11 2.47 -5.76
CA ILE A 10 -6.17 1.37 -5.93
C ILE A 10 -5.69 0.90 -4.56
N VAL A 11 -5.89 -0.38 -4.27
CA VAL A 11 -5.34 -1.03 -3.07
C VAL A 11 -4.04 -1.73 -3.45
N LEU A 12 -2.96 -1.32 -2.79
CA LEU A 12 -1.62 -1.87 -2.99
C LEU A 12 -1.32 -2.89 -1.88
N GLY A 13 -0.87 -4.07 -2.27
CA GLY A 13 -0.33 -5.08 -1.37
C GLY A 13 1.07 -5.46 -1.82
N MET A 14 2.02 -5.39 -0.91
CA MET A 14 3.40 -5.74 -1.22
C MET A 14 4.15 -6.16 0.03
N SER A 15 5.18 -6.98 -0.15
CA SER A 15 6.14 -7.33 0.89
C SER A 15 7.07 -6.15 1.21
N HIS A 16 8.05 -6.38 2.09
CA HIS A 16 9.02 -5.37 2.51
C HIS A 16 9.97 -4.90 1.40
N ARG A 17 10.30 -5.76 0.44
CA ARG A 17 11.25 -5.43 -0.63
C ARG A 17 10.71 -4.32 -1.53
N GLY A 18 11.44 -3.22 -1.63
CA GLY A 18 11.06 -2.06 -2.43
C GLY A 18 9.96 -1.17 -1.81
N ARG A 19 9.47 -1.48 -0.59
CA ARG A 19 8.36 -0.77 0.04
C ARG A 19 8.68 0.71 0.30
N LEU A 20 9.90 1.04 0.70
CA LEU A 20 10.33 2.44 0.88
C LEU A 20 10.27 3.24 -0.43
N ASN A 21 10.64 2.61 -1.54
CA ASN A 21 10.50 3.24 -2.86
C ASN A 21 9.03 3.51 -3.20
N VAL A 22 8.13 2.57 -2.94
CA VAL A 22 6.69 2.78 -3.14
C VAL A 22 6.15 3.88 -2.24
N LEU A 23 6.55 3.91 -0.96
CA LEU A 23 6.17 4.98 -0.03
C LEU A 23 6.59 6.36 -0.54
N ALA A 24 7.83 6.50 -1.00
CA ALA A 24 8.36 7.78 -1.46
C ALA A 24 7.79 8.19 -2.83
N ASN A 25 7.87 7.32 -3.83
CA ASN A 25 7.61 7.69 -5.22
C ASN A 25 6.15 7.48 -5.65
N VAL A 26 5.47 6.46 -5.11
CA VAL A 26 4.06 6.19 -5.46
C VAL A 26 3.11 6.88 -4.51
N MET A 27 3.32 6.71 -3.20
CA MET A 27 2.47 7.32 -2.17
C MET A 27 2.82 8.78 -1.90
N ALA A 28 3.95 9.27 -2.43
CA ALA A 28 4.48 10.62 -2.22
C ALA A 28 4.74 10.98 -0.75
N LYS A 29 5.12 9.98 0.05
CA LYS A 29 5.52 10.24 1.42
C LYS A 29 6.86 11.01 1.43
N PRO A 30 6.95 12.17 2.11
CA PRO A 30 8.20 12.94 2.14
C PRO A 30 9.37 12.13 2.72
N PHE A 31 10.54 12.22 2.13
CA PHE A 31 11.75 11.54 2.64
C PHE A 31 12.06 11.92 4.08
N GLN A 32 11.84 13.18 4.43
CA GLN A 32 12.03 13.65 5.81
C GLN A 32 11.15 12.88 6.81
N ALA A 33 9.89 12.61 6.46
CA ALA A 33 8.99 11.81 7.29
C ALA A 33 9.48 10.36 7.40
N ILE A 34 9.95 9.78 6.30
CA ILE A 34 10.51 8.42 6.30
C ILE A 34 11.74 8.34 7.21
N PHE A 35 12.67 9.29 7.08
CA PHE A 35 13.90 9.30 7.90
C PHE A 35 13.62 9.59 9.37
N SER A 36 12.66 10.46 9.70
CA SER A 36 12.29 10.72 11.09
C SER A 36 11.70 9.47 11.77
N GLU A 37 10.95 8.67 11.04
CA GLU A 37 10.43 7.39 11.55
C GLU A 37 11.56 6.39 11.86
N PHE A 38 12.61 6.34 11.06
CA PHE A 38 13.80 5.50 11.34
C PHE A 38 14.57 5.98 12.58
N GLN A 39 14.56 7.28 12.86
CA GLN A 39 15.20 7.86 14.05
C GLN A 39 14.34 7.74 15.31
N GLY A 40 13.20 7.07 15.25
CA GLY A 40 12.29 6.93 16.40
C GLY A 40 11.34 8.11 16.58
N GLY A 41 11.29 9.05 15.65
CA GLY A 41 10.32 10.14 15.63
C GLY A 41 8.92 9.61 15.35
N THR A 42 7.95 9.97 16.20
CA THR A 42 6.53 9.76 15.95
C THR A 42 5.94 11.06 15.43
N LEU A 43 5.37 11.05 14.24
CA LEU A 43 4.62 12.21 13.71
C LEU A 43 3.22 12.33 14.36
N HIS A 44 2.77 11.28 15.05
CA HIS A 44 1.51 11.28 15.79
C HIS A 44 1.73 10.87 17.24
N PRO A 45 1.24 11.68 18.21
CA PRO A 45 1.36 11.38 19.64
C PRO A 45 0.67 10.09 20.07
N ASP A 46 -0.33 9.63 19.31
CA ASP A 46 -1.12 8.44 19.59
C ASP A 46 -0.43 7.12 19.20
N ASP A 47 0.69 7.18 18.47
CA ASP A 47 1.49 6.01 18.08
C ASP A 47 2.41 5.48 19.20
N VAL A 48 2.35 6.05 20.40
CA VAL A 48 3.28 5.77 21.52
C VAL A 48 3.13 4.36 22.10
N LEU A 49 2.05 3.65 21.80
CA LEU A 49 1.82 2.27 22.25
C LEU A 49 2.09 1.24 21.17
N GLY A 50 2.77 1.62 20.12
CA GLY A 50 3.09 0.75 19.00
C GLY A 50 3.96 -0.43 19.41
N SER A 51 3.51 -1.62 19.06
CA SER A 51 4.31 -2.85 19.03
C SER A 51 5.69 -2.60 18.41
N GLY A 52 6.68 -3.38 18.78
CA GLY A 52 8.04 -3.31 18.24
C GLY A 52 8.17 -3.68 16.74
N ASP A 53 7.10 -3.51 15.95
CA ASP A 53 7.13 -3.76 14.52
C ASP A 53 7.84 -2.64 13.77
N VAL A 54 8.43 -2.99 12.65
CA VAL A 54 9.16 -2.04 11.80
C VAL A 54 8.16 -1.10 11.13
N LYS A 55 8.30 0.19 11.37
CA LYS A 55 7.32 1.21 10.95
C LYS A 55 7.00 1.21 9.46
N TYR A 56 7.92 0.79 8.59
CA TYR A 56 7.62 0.68 7.16
C TYR A 56 6.70 -0.50 6.80
N HIS A 57 6.41 -1.43 7.72
CA HIS A 57 5.37 -2.45 7.54
C HIS A 57 3.95 -1.91 7.70
N LEU A 58 3.80 -0.75 8.33
CA LEU A 58 2.50 -0.10 8.51
C LEU A 58 1.87 0.25 7.16
N GLY A 59 0.54 0.26 7.15
CA GLY A 59 -0.24 0.75 6.02
C GLY A 59 -0.20 2.28 5.95
N THR A 60 -0.49 2.80 4.77
CA THR A 60 -0.68 4.24 4.56
C THR A 60 -1.65 4.45 3.40
N SER A 61 -2.22 5.64 3.31
CA SER A 61 -3.04 6.03 2.18
C SER A 61 -2.73 7.46 1.74
N ALA A 62 -2.93 7.74 0.48
CA ALA A 62 -2.72 9.05 -0.09
C ALA A 62 -3.61 9.25 -1.33
N ASP A 63 -4.07 10.48 -1.52
CA ASP A 63 -4.75 10.88 -2.74
C ASP A 63 -3.72 11.40 -3.74
N ARG A 64 -3.78 10.89 -4.96
CA ARG A 64 -2.89 11.29 -6.04
C ARG A 64 -3.70 11.78 -7.22
N VAL A 65 -3.26 12.88 -7.81
CA VAL A 65 -3.89 13.44 -9.01
C VAL A 65 -3.16 12.95 -10.25
N PHE A 66 -3.90 12.31 -11.15
CA PHE A 66 -3.42 11.86 -12.45
C PHE A 66 -4.38 12.38 -13.53
N ASP A 67 -3.88 13.15 -14.49
CA ASP A 67 -4.68 13.72 -15.57
C ASP A 67 -5.95 14.45 -15.06
N ASN A 68 -5.79 15.31 -14.06
CA ASN A 68 -6.87 16.05 -13.38
C ASN A 68 -7.95 15.18 -12.69
N ARG A 69 -7.67 13.92 -12.45
CA ARG A 69 -8.52 13.00 -11.68
C ARG A 69 -7.82 12.53 -10.42
N THR A 70 -8.52 12.62 -9.31
CA THR A 70 -8.00 12.11 -8.04
C THR A 70 -8.23 10.60 -7.96
N VAL A 71 -7.17 9.87 -7.63
CA VAL A 71 -7.22 8.42 -7.36
C VAL A 71 -6.72 8.20 -5.95
N HIS A 72 -7.53 7.51 -5.14
CA HIS A 72 -7.14 7.13 -3.79
C HIS A 72 -6.24 5.90 -3.82
N LEU A 73 -5.03 6.03 -3.26
CA LEU A 73 -4.08 4.93 -3.12
C LEU A 73 -4.06 4.46 -1.67
N SER A 74 -4.21 3.17 -1.44
CA SER A 74 -4.17 2.57 -0.11
C SER A 74 -3.13 1.44 -0.09
N LEU A 75 -2.03 1.64 0.62
CA LEU A 75 -1.01 0.62 0.84
C LEU A 75 -1.37 -0.19 2.08
N THR A 76 -1.59 -1.48 1.90
CA THR A 76 -1.95 -2.40 2.98
C THR A 76 -0.75 -2.67 3.89
N ALA A 77 -0.97 -2.67 5.20
CA ALA A 77 0.02 -3.15 6.16
C ALA A 77 0.42 -4.60 5.85
N ASN A 78 1.69 -4.92 6.00
CA ASN A 78 2.19 -6.27 5.75
C ASN A 78 3.39 -6.59 6.66
N PRO A 79 3.17 -7.28 7.79
CA PRO A 79 4.25 -7.75 8.63
C PRO A 79 4.97 -8.92 7.94
N SER A 80 6.13 -8.67 7.38
CA SER A 80 7.14 -9.62 6.87
C SER A 80 6.70 -10.86 6.05
N HIS A 81 5.41 -11.05 5.77
CA HIS A 81 4.89 -12.17 5.00
C HIS A 81 4.91 -11.85 3.50
N LEU A 82 5.45 -12.75 2.68
CA LEU A 82 5.68 -12.47 1.27
C LEU A 82 4.39 -12.40 0.45
N GLU A 83 3.44 -13.32 0.67
CA GLU A 83 2.27 -13.47 -0.22
C GLU A 83 0.93 -13.33 0.48
N VAL A 84 0.88 -13.44 1.80
CA VAL A 84 -0.38 -13.39 2.57
C VAL A 84 -1.16 -12.09 2.34
N VAL A 85 -0.46 -10.99 2.08
CA VAL A 85 -1.08 -9.70 1.78
C VAL A 85 -1.99 -9.74 0.55
N ASN A 86 -1.79 -10.69 -0.36
CA ASN A 86 -2.63 -10.84 -1.57
C ASN A 86 -4.09 -11.12 -1.20
N THR A 87 -4.31 -12.03 -0.25
CA THR A 87 -5.66 -12.36 0.22
C THR A 87 -6.30 -11.18 0.96
N VAL A 88 -5.51 -10.44 1.74
CA VAL A 88 -5.98 -9.24 2.44
C VAL A 88 -6.40 -8.15 1.43
N CYS A 89 -5.58 -7.91 0.40
CA CYS A 89 -5.91 -6.96 -0.66
C CYS A 89 -7.18 -7.34 -1.43
N LEU A 90 -7.35 -8.63 -1.72
CA LEU A 90 -8.56 -9.14 -2.35
C LEU A 90 -9.81 -8.84 -1.52
N GLY A 91 -9.76 -9.15 -0.23
CA GLY A 91 -10.85 -8.89 0.70
C GLY A 91 -11.16 -7.39 0.83
N LYS A 92 -10.12 -6.55 0.95
CA LYS A 92 -10.28 -5.08 1.01
C LYS A 92 -10.96 -4.52 -0.24
N VAL A 93 -10.50 -4.92 -1.43
CA VAL A 93 -11.09 -4.46 -2.69
C VAL A 93 -12.53 -4.91 -2.80
N ARG A 94 -12.82 -6.18 -2.48
CA ARG A 94 -14.19 -6.70 -2.53
C ARG A 94 -15.12 -5.96 -1.57
N GLY A 95 -14.68 -5.69 -0.34
CA GLY A 95 -15.45 -4.91 0.63
C GLY A 95 -15.74 -3.49 0.14
N LYS A 96 -14.75 -2.82 -0.46
CA LYS A 96 -14.89 -1.47 -1.02
C LYS A 96 -15.83 -1.43 -2.23
N GLN A 97 -15.75 -2.42 -3.11
CA GLN A 97 -16.67 -2.57 -4.24
C GLN A 97 -18.12 -2.70 -3.74
N GLN A 98 -18.33 -3.51 -2.72
CA GLN A 98 -19.67 -3.68 -2.13
C GLN A 98 -20.19 -2.39 -1.50
N GLN A 99 -19.36 -1.66 -0.74
CA GLN A 99 -19.73 -0.38 -0.14
C GLN A 99 -20.10 0.70 -1.17
N ARG A 100 -19.47 0.64 -2.35
CA ARG A 100 -19.68 1.60 -3.44
C ARG A 100 -20.73 1.16 -4.46
N ASN A 101 -21.39 0.03 -4.24
CA ASN A 101 -22.29 -0.61 -5.21
C ASN A 101 -21.64 -0.81 -6.59
N ASP A 102 -20.32 -1.09 -6.59
CA ASP A 102 -19.53 -1.36 -7.79
C ASP A 102 -19.59 -2.87 -8.12
N ALA A 103 -20.74 -3.32 -8.60
CA ALA A 103 -20.97 -4.74 -8.88
C ALA A 103 -20.09 -5.28 -10.02
N GLU A 104 -19.72 -4.43 -10.95
CA GLU A 104 -18.88 -4.77 -12.11
C GLU A 104 -17.38 -4.70 -11.81
N GLY A 105 -16.99 -4.07 -10.67
CA GLY A 105 -15.60 -3.96 -10.26
C GLY A 105 -14.77 -2.98 -11.10
N ASN A 106 -15.41 -1.98 -11.69
CA ASN A 106 -14.77 -1.05 -12.61
C ASN A 106 -14.10 0.15 -11.92
N LYS A 107 -14.45 0.45 -10.66
CA LYS A 107 -13.97 1.64 -9.92
C LYS A 107 -12.82 1.35 -8.97
N GLY A 108 -12.75 0.13 -8.47
CA GLY A 108 -11.71 -0.29 -7.52
C GLY A 108 -10.73 -1.29 -8.12
N TRP A 109 -9.45 -1.01 -8.02
CA TRP A 109 -8.39 -1.87 -8.53
C TRP A 109 -7.45 -2.33 -7.42
N ARG A 110 -6.98 -3.57 -7.56
CA ARG A 110 -5.91 -4.11 -6.72
C ARG A 110 -4.61 -4.15 -7.50
N CYS A 111 -3.53 -3.80 -6.86
CA CYS A 111 -2.19 -4.09 -7.34
C CYS A 111 -1.44 -4.89 -6.26
N CYS A 112 -1.08 -6.11 -6.57
CA CYS A 112 -0.29 -6.97 -5.69
C CYS A 112 1.12 -7.10 -6.26
N CYS A 113 2.11 -6.61 -5.51
CA CYS A 113 3.51 -6.81 -5.84
C CYS A 113 4.06 -7.89 -4.90
N THR A 114 4.26 -9.09 -5.42
CA THR A 114 4.90 -10.17 -4.68
C THR A 114 6.41 -10.11 -4.91
N ALA A 115 7.18 -10.16 -3.83
CA ALA A 115 8.60 -10.48 -3.96
C ALA A 115 8.71 -12.01 -4.02
N THR A 116 8.92 -12.56 -5.19
CA THR A 116 9.35 -13.95 -5.31
C THR A 116 10.68 -14.11 -4.58
N PRO A 117 10.82 -15.11 -3.70
CA PRO A 117 12.13 -15.44 -3.17
C PRO A 117 13.08 -15.72 -4.36
N PRO A 118 14.35 -15.34 -4.26
CA PRO A 118 15.32 -15.75 -5.27
C PRO A 118 15.23 -17.27 -5.38
N PHE A 119 15.06 -17.78 -6.61
CA PHE A 119 15.11 -19.20 -6.85
C PHE A 119 16.32 -19.79 -6.11
N PRO A 120 16.15 -20.89 -5.36
CA PRO A 120 17.32 -21.57 -4.82
C PRO A 120 18.23 -21.84 -6.00
N ALA A 121 19.46 -21.34 -5.92
CA ALA A 121 20.47 -21.67 -6.89
C ALA A 121 20.48 -23.21 -6.98
N ARG A 122 20.17 -23.75 -8.15
CA ARG A 122 20.30 -25.18 -8.38
C ARG A 122 21.75 -25.51 -8.09
N ALA A 123 21.95 -26.32 -7.04
CA ALA A 123 23.23 -26.95 -6.80
C ALA A 123 23.58 -27.86 -7.96
#